data_26e664e5e19f26a695cc983cd200458b
#
_entry.id   26e664e5e19f26a695cc983cd200458b
#
_cell.length_a   1.000
_cell.length_b   1.000
_cell.length_c   1.000
_cell.angle_alpha   90.00
_cell.angle_beta   90.00
_cell.angle_gamma   90.00
#
_symmetry.space_group_name_H-M   'P 1'
#
loop_
_entity.id
_entity.type
_entity.pdbx_description
1 polymer ?
#
loop_
_entity_poly.entity_id
_entity_poly.type
_entity_poly.pdbx_seq_one_letter_code
_entity_poly.pdbx_strand_id
1 'polypeptide(L)'
;MPLNNYHSELMGRAEISPRGEFEAGSWSSFTLIYTAGKFGIDDQGGLKIGFRGHFDGSALQMDDPSAPGYTAIETSNGIPIAAIFETRRNIRPWNKSLFIRCLRFLKEGDTVTIKFGDMSKGSPGFLHQTFCESEFMFQV
;
A
#
# COMPACT_ATOMS: atom_id res chain seq x y z
N MET A 1 14.09 2.08 27.45
CA MET A 1 13.03 1.15 27.88
C MET A 1 12.10 0.87 26.74
N PRO A 2 12.07 -0.33 26.27
CA PRO A 2 11.06 -0.66 25.28
C PRO A 2 9.71 -0.76 25.99
N LEU A 3 8.86 0.18 25.70
CA LEU A 3 7.45 0.13 26.11
C LEU A 3 6.69 -0.79 25.14
N ASN A 4 7.21 -1.98 24.93
CA ASN A 4 6.63 -2.88 23.95
C ASN A 4 5.65 -3.83 24.64
N ASN A 5 4.50 -3.29 24.98
CA ASN A 5 3.30 -4.10 25.09
C ASN A 5 2.61 -4.15 23.72
N TYR A 6 3.37 -4.55 22.70
CA TYR A 6 2.82 -4.80 21.38
C TYR A 6 2.01 -6.08 21.43
N HIS A 7 0.72 -5.91 21.49
CA HIS A 7 -0.23 -6.99 21.27
C HIS A 7 -0.47 -7.14 19.76
N SER A 8 0.50 -7.72 19.07
CA SER A 8 0.43 -7.88 17.60
C SER A 8 -0.81 -8.65 17.15
N GLU A 9 -1.33 -9.52 18.02
CA GLU A 9 -2.56 -10.27 17.79
C GLU A 9 -3.81 -9.40 17.72
N LEU A 10 -3.75 -8.18 18.25
CA LEU A 10 -4.86 -7.22 18.22
C LEU A 10 -4.73 -6.21 17.08
N MET A 11 -3.57 -6.16 16.46
CA MET A 11 -3.28 -5.26 15.34
C MET A 11 -3.85 -5.82 14.04
N GLY A 12 -3.98 -4.95 13.05
CA GLY A 12 -4.25 -5.37 11.69
C GLY A 12 -3.08 -6.14 11.09
N ARG A 13 -3.34 -6.79 9.97
CA ARG A 13 -2.33 -7.53 9.21
C ARG A 13 -2.40 -7.16 7.74
N ALA A 14 -1.27 -7.26 7.07
CA ALA A 14 -1.17 -7.04 5.63
C ALA A 14 -0.59 -8.28 4.95
N GLU A 15 -1.13 -8.60 3.79
CA GLU A 15 -0.67 -9.68 2.94
C GLU A 15 -0.45 -9.17 1.53
N ILE A 16 0.56 -9.67 0.84
CA ILE A 16 0.88 -9.30 -0.53
C ILE A 16 0.75 -10.53 -1.45
N SER A 17 0.24 -10.30 -2.66
CA SER A 17 0.07 -11.33 -3.68
C SER A 17 0.32 -10.73 -5.08
N PRO A 18 1.03 -11.45 -5.97
CA PRO A 18 1.74 -12.69 -5.71
C PRO A 18 2.97 -12.49 -4.85
N ARG A 19 3.38 -13.52 -4.13
CA ARG A 19 4.71 -13.60 -3.51
C ARG A 19 5.69 -14.22 -4.49
N GLY A 20 6.95 -13.85 -4.41
CA GLY A 20 8.00 -14.39 -5.24
C GLY A 20 8.89 -13.31 -5.81
N GLU A 21 9.58 -13.64 -6.87
CA GLU A 21 10.55 -12.77 -7.50
C GLU A 21 9.90 -11.94 -8.61
N PHE A 22 10.30 -10.69 -8.69
CA PHE A 22 9.98 -9.80 -9.82
C PHE A 22 11.28 -9.38 -10.49
N GLU A 23 11.26 -9.35 -11.81
CA GLU A 23 12.41 -8.88 -12.58
C GLU A 23 12.58 -7.37 -12.42
N ALA A 24 13.80 -6.94 -12.08
CA ALA A 24 14.12 -5.52 -11.98
C ALA A 24 13.85 -4.82 -13.33
N GLY A 25 13.24 -3.63 -13.25
CA GLY A 25 12.87 -2.87 -14.43
C GLY A 25 11.69 -3.42 -15.23
N SER A 26 11.01 -4.46 -14.74
CA SER A 26 9.84 -5.01 -15.42
C SER A 26 8.53 -4.32 -14.98
N TRP A 27 7.51 -4.46 -15.81
CA TRP A 27 6.16 -4.02 -15.52
C TRP A 27 5.32 -5.20 -15.03
N SER A 28 4.59 -5.00 -13.94
CA SER A 28 3.66 -6.00 -13.43
C SER A 28 2.58 -5.38 -12.55
N SER A 29 1.73 -6.19 -11.98
CA SER A 29 0.80 -5.78 -10.95
C SER A 29 0.90 -6.69 -9.74
N PHE A 30 0.63 -6.15 -8.57
CA PHE A 30 0.54 -6.91 -7.33
C PHE A 30 -0.48 -6.28 -6.40
N THR A 31 -0.97 -7.06 -5.46
CA THR A 31 -2.05 -6.66 -4.56
C THR A 31 -1.59 -6.77 -3.12
N LEU A 32 -1.87 -5.74 -2.34
CA LEU A 32 -1.73 -5.76 -0.89
C LEU A 32 -3.12 -5.71 -0.27
N ILE A 33 -3.41 -6.62 0.64
CA ILE A 33 -4.67 -6.64 1.38
C ILE A 33 -4.36 -6.39 2.86
N TYR A 34 -4.89 -5.31 3.37
CA TYR A 34 -4.87 -5.03 4.81
C TYR A 34 -6.20 -5.49 5.42
N THR A 35 -6.10 -6.22 6.52
CA THR A 35 -7.26 -6.62 7.33
C THR A 35 -7.19 -5.90 8.67
N ALA A 36 -8.26 -5.19 9.02
CA ALA A 36 -8.32 -4.43 10.26
C ALA A 36 -8.30 -5.35 11.49
N GLY A 37 -7.53 -4.96 12.48
CA GLY A 37 -7.46 -5.65 13.76
C GLY A 37 -8.64 -5.34 14.67
N LYS A 38 -8.54 -5.78 15.92
CA LYS A 38 -9.63 -5.70 16.92
C LYS A 38 -10.21 -4.30 17.10
N PHE A 39 -9.37 -3.27 17.04
CA PHE A 39 -9.81 -1.89 17.27
C PHE A 39 -10.21 -1.16 15.99
N GLY A 40 -10.05 -1.79 14.83
CA GLY A 40 -10.37 -1.17 13.55
C GLY A 40 -9.53 0.06 13.24
N ILE A 41 -10.07 0.93 12.39
CA ILE A 41 -9.52 2.25 12.09
C ILE A 41 -10.64 3.26 12.25
N ASP A 42 -10.42 4.28 13.07
CA ASP A 42 -11.40 5.33 13.32
C ASP A 42 -11.71 6.14 12.06
N ASP A 43 -12.86 6.77 12.06
CA ASP A 43 -13.24 7.77 11.08
C ASP A 43 -12.15 8.85 10.97
N GLN A 44 -11.71 9.14 9.75
CA GLN A 44 -10.56 10.01 9.43
C GLN A 44 -9.18 9.44 9.81
N GLY A 45 -9.12 8.23 10.38
CA GLY A 45 -7.89 7.48 10.50
C GLY A 45 -7.45 6.88 9.17
N GLY A 46 -6.30 6.25 9.14
CA GLY A 46 -5.81 5.73 7.87
C GLY A 46 -4.71 4.70 7.97
N LEU A 47 -4.31 4.25 6.79
CA LEU A 47 -3.18 3.38 6.54
C LEU A 47 -2.08 4.14 5.84
N LYS A 48 -0.85 3.80 6.16
CA LYS A 48 0.33 4.30 5.47
C LYS A 48 1.15 3.12 4.99
N ILE A 49 1.34 3.04 3.68
CA ILE A 49 2.19 2.02 3.07
C ILE A 49 3.48 2.70 2.64
N GLY A 50 4.58 2.37 3.33
CA GLY A 50 5.88 2.95 3.10
C GLY A 50 6.72 2.16 2.11
N PHE A 51 7.33 2.87 1.18
CA PHE A 51 8.38 2.39 0.27
C PHE A 51 9.70 3.01 0.69
N ARG A 52 10.78 2.27 0.49
CA ARG A 52 12.12 2.79 0.79
C ARG A 52 12.48 3.95 -0.14
N GLY A 53 13.20 4.92 0.40
CA GLY A 53 13.49 6.17 -0.31
C GLY A 53 14.32 6.04 -1.58
N HIS A 54 15.13 5.00 -1.70
CA HIS A 54 15.95 4.73 -2.89
C HIS A 54 15.17 4.03 -4.03
N PHE A 55 13.95 3.60 -3.77
CA PHE A 55 13.08 3.01 -4.80
C PHE A 55 12.90 3.96 -5.98
N ASP A 56 13.23 3.52 -7.18
CA ASP A 56 13.15 4.28 -8.43
C ASP A 56 12.06 3.77 -9.40
N GLY A 57 11.18 2.92 -8.94
CA GLY A 57 10.04 2.42 -9.72
C GLY A 57 8.92 3.45 -9.87
N SER A 58 7.77 2.98 -10.30
CA SER A 58 6.61 3.83 -10.57
C SER A 58 6.21 4.73 -9.40
N ALA A 59 5.98 6.00 -9.68
CA ALA A 59 5.15 6.81 -8.81
C ALA A 59 3.71 6.27 -8.86
N LEU A 60 3.08 6.18 -7.70
CA LEU A 60 1.69 5.74 -7.63
C LEU A 60 0.76 6.91 -7.93
N GLN A 61 -0.32 6.64 -8.65
CA GLN A 61 -1.38 7.59 -8.90
C GLN A 61 -2.73 6.89 -8.97
N MET A 62 -3.78 7.57 -8.57
CA MET A 62 -5.13 7.04 -8.48
C MET A 62 -6.11 7.71 -9.42
N ASP A 63 -5.63 8.59 -10.30
CA ASP A 63 -6.48 9.47 -11.09
C ASP A 63 -6.76 8.95 -12.50
N ASP A 64 -5.75 8.38 -13.16
CA ASP A 64 -5.86 7.90 -14.54
C ASP A 64 -5.69 6.39 -14.64
N PRO A 65 -6.79 5.64 -14.81
CA PRO A 65 -6.74 4.16 -14.88
C PRO A 65 -5.94 3.60 -16.07
N SER A 66 -5.62 4.43 -17.05
CA SER A 66 -4.85 4.02 -18.24
C SER A 66 -3.36 4.36 -18.15
N ALA A 67 -2.97 5.16 -17.18
CA ALA A 67 -1.60 5.65 -17.05
C ALA A 67 -0.71 4.74 -16.19
N PRO A 68 0.62 4.83 -16.33
CA PRO A 68 1.56 4.07 -15.50
C PRO A 68 1.37 4.32 -14.01
N GLY A 69 1.58 3.28 -13.20
CA GLY A 69 1.50 3.37 -11.75
C GLY A 69 0.07 3.48 -11.20
N TYR A 70 -0.94 3.25 -12.03
CA TYR A 70 -2.32 3.30 -11.56
C TYR A 70 -2.54 2.32 -10.40
N THR A 71 -3.07 2.86 -9.32
CA THR A 71 -3.31 2.11 -8.08
C THR A 71 -4.78 2.17 -7.74
N ALA A 72 -5.45 1.03 -7.80
CA ALA A 72 -6.86 0.90 -7.44
C ALA A 72 -6.98 0.51 -5.97
N ILE A 73 -7.87 1.18 -5.24
CA ILE A 73 -8.07 0.94 -3.80
C ILE A 73 -9.54 0.65 -3.57
N GLU A 74 -9.83 -0.49 -2.94
CA GLU A 74 -11.18 -0.93 -2.63
C GLU A 74 -11.28 -1.30 -1.15
N THR A 75 -12.46 -1.12 -0.57
CA THR A 75 -12.78 -1.54 0.79
C THR A 75 -13.89 -2.58 0.77
N SER A 76 -13.88 -3.50 1.73
CA SER A 76 -14.86 -4.60 1.79
C SER A 76 -16.31 -4.13 1.97
N ASN A 77 -16.52 -2.95 2.55
CA ASN A 77 -17.85 -2.40 2.84
C ASN A 77 -18.23 -1.21 1.96
N GLY A 78 -17.46 -0.91 0.91
CA GLY A 78 -17.67 0.29 0.12
C GLY A 78 -17.41 1.58 0.91
N ILE A 79 -16.64 1.53 1.97
CA ILE A 79 -16.25 2.70 2.75
C ILE A 79 -15.47 3.66 1.85
N PRO A 80 -15.86 4.93 1.76
CA PRO A 80 -15.13 5.89 0.96
C PRO A 80 -13.74 6.15 1.56
N ILE A 81 -12.75 6.29 0.69
CA ILE A 81 -11.37 6.59 1.07
C ILE A 81 -10.86 7.79 0.29
N ALA A 82 -9.83 8.43 0.83
CA ALA A 82 -9.01 9.39 0.12
C ALA A 82 -7.56 8.93 0.17
N ALA A 83 -6.86 8.98 -0.95
CA ALA A 83 -5.49 8.48 -1.02
C ALA A 83 -4.56 9.48 -1.70
N ILE A 84 -3.33 9.54 -1.22
CA ILE A 84 -2.27 10.37 -1.79
C ILE A 84 -0.93 9.65 -1.70
N PHE A 85 -0.11 9.79 -2.73
CA PHE A 85 1.27 9.30 -2.75
C PHE A 85 2.23 10.46 -2.47
N GLU A 86 2.96 10.36 -1.38
CA GLU A 86 3.88 11.38 -0.87
C GLU A 86 5.33 10.88 -1.00
N THR A 87 6.21 11.73 -1.53
CA THR A 87 7.62 11.37 -1.77
C THR A 87 8.61 12.08 -0.87
N ARG A 88 8.21 13.07 -0.09
CA ARG A 88 9.13 13.96 0.62
C ARG A 88 8.83 14.23 2.09
N ARG A 89 7.67 13.84 2.59
CA ARG A 89 7.20 14.24 3.92
C ARG A 89 7.32 13.19 5.02
N ASN A 90 7.92 12.07 4.69
CA ASN A 90 7.95 10.93 5.61
C ASN A 90 9.35 10.68 6.15
N ILE A 91 9.42 9.94 7.26
CA ILE A 91 10.66 9.63 7.94
C ILE A 91 11.44 8.58 7.15
N ARG A 92 12.73 8.81 6.96
CA ARG A 92 13.64 7.82 6.34
C ARG A 92 13.70 6.53 7.18
N PRO A 93 13.83 5.38 6.55
CA PRO A 93 14.02 5.16 5.09
C PRO A 93 12.70 5.08 4.31
N TRP A 94 11.54 5.21 4.95
CA TRP A 94 10.20 5.02 4.40
C TRP A 94 9.59 6.34 3.91
N ASN A 95 10.37 7.13 3.22
CA ASN A 95 9.97 8.48 2.86
C ASN A 95 9.09 8.59 1.62
N LYS A 96 8.90 7.50 0.86
CA LYS A 96 7.88 7.41 -0.19
C LYS A 96 6.72 6.61 0.35
N SER A 97 5.55 7.21 0.45
CA SER A 97 4.42 6.55 1.10
C SER A 97 3.11 6.80 0.38
N LEU A 98 2.32 5.74 0.28
CA LEU A 98 0.90 5.83 -0.04
C LEU A 98 0.15 6.00 1.29
N PHE A 99 -0.55 7.10 1.44
CA PHE A 99 -1.41 7.35 2.58
C PHE A 99 -2.88 7.22 2.17
N ILE A 100 -3.62 6.34 2.86
CA ILE A 100 -5.03 6.09 2.61
C ILE A 100 -5.80 6.50 3.84
N ARG A 101 -6.66 7.50 3.72
CA ARG A 101 -7.55 7.95 4.79
C ARG A 101 -8.89 7.27 4.63
N CYS A 102 -9.38 6.65 5.70
CA CYS A 102 -10.72 6.09 5.77
C CYS A 102 -11.71 7.19 6.17
N LEU A 103 -12.70 7.47 5.33
CA LEU A 103 -13.66 8.53 5.59
C LEU A 103 -14.83 8.08 6.49
N ARG A 104 -14.83 6.81 6.86
CA ARG A 104 -15.73 6.21 7.85
C ARG A 104 -14.98 5.12 8.62
N PHE A 105 -15.52 4.72 9.75
CA PHE A 105 -14.95 3.69 10.60
C PHE A 105 -14.79 2.35 9.85
N LEU A 106 -13.61 1.78 9.95
CA LEU A 106 -13.26 0.45 9.46
C LEU A 106 -13.21 -0.49 10.68
N LYS A 107 -14.15 -1.42 10.76
CA LYS A 107 -14.26 -2.31 11.91
C LYS A 107 -13.37 -3.55 11.77
N GLU A 108 -13.23 -4.29 12.85
CA GLU A 108 -12.48 -5.57 12.86
C GLU A 108 -12.91 -6.48 11.71
N GLY A 109 -11.94 -7.01 11.00
CA GLY A 109 -12.15 -7.92 9.87
C GLY A 109 -12.43 -7.24 8.53
N ASP A 110 -12.71 -5.95 8.51
CA ASP A 110 -12.84 -5.22 7.26
C ASP A 110 -11.50 -5.14 6.53
N THR A 111 -11.55 -5.11 5.21
CA THR A 111 -10.33 -5.12 4.39
C THR A 111 -10.21 -3.87 3.53
N VAL A 112 -8.96 -3.48 3.31
CA VAL A 112 -8.58 -2.52 2.27
C VAL A 112 -7.69 -3.26 1.28
N THR A 113 -8.14 -3.32 0.03
CA THR A 113 -7.42 -3.98 -1.06
C THR A 113 -6.78 -2.93 -1.95
N ILE A 114 -5.47 -3.00 -2.11
CA ILE A 114 -4.68 -2.06 -2.89
C ILE A 114 -4.06 -2.83 -4.05
N LYS A 115 -4.47 -2.50 -5.28
CA LYS A 115 -3.94 -3.10 -6.50
C LYS A 115 -2.93 -2.15 -7.12
N PHE A 116 -1.66 -2.42 -6.88
CA PHE A 116 -0.57 -1.63 -7.47
C PHE A 116 -0.39 -2.00 -8.93
N GLY A 117 -0.45 -1.02 -9.80
CA GLY A 117 -0.32 -1.24 -11.23
C GLY A 117 -1.50 -2.00 -11.83
N ASP A 118 -2.72 -1.67 -11.42
CA ASP A 118 -3.92 -2.31 -11.96
C ASP A 118 -4.02 -2.06 -13.48
N MET A 119 -3.89 -3.13 -14.25
CA MET A 119 -3.86 -3.10 -15.72
C MET A 119 -5.24 -3.29 -16.35
N SER A 120 -6.28 -3.48 -15.58
CA SER A 120 -7.62 -3.83 -16.08
C SER A 120 -8.26 -2.77 -16.97
N LYS A 121 -7.80 -1.52 -16.88
CA LYS A 121 -8.32 -0.38 -17.66
C LYS A 121 -7.28 0.27 -18.57
N GLY A 122 -6.25 -0.46 -18.95
CA GLY A 122 -5.27 -0.05 -19.94
C GLY A 122 -3.94 0.49 -19.40
N SER A 123 -3.76 0.58 -18.08
CA SER A 123 -2.46 0.91 -17.49
C SER A 123 -1.40 -0.13 -17.88
N PRO A 124 -0.14 0.28 -18.15
CA PRO A 124 0.95 -0.66 -18.37
C PRO A 124 1.37 -1.40 -17.08
N GLY A 125 0.89 -0.96 -15.93
CA GLY A 125 1.19 -1.56 -14.64
C GLY A 125 2.10 -0.72 -13.76
N PHE A 126 2.73 -1.40 -12.81
CA PHE A 126 3.74 -0.86 -11.91
C PHE A 126 5.13 -1.23 -12.43
N LEU A 127 5.97 -0.23 -12.63
CA LEU A 127 7.37 -0.43 -13.01
C LEU A 127 8.18 -0.73 -11.75
N HIS A 128 8.79 -1.91 -11.70
CA HIS A 128 9.68 -2.28 -10.61
C HIS A 128 10.99 -1.49 -10.66
N GLN A 129 11.63 -1.35 -9.50
CA GLN A 129 12.93 -0.68 -9.42
C GLN A 129 13.96 -1.29 -10.36
N THR A 130 14.92 -0.49 -10.82
CA THR A 130 15.90 -0.89 -11.83
C THR A 130 17.08 -1.68 -11.30
N PHE A 131 17.21 -1.81 -9.98
CA PHE A 131 18.30 -2.55 -9.34
C PHE A 131 17.75 -3.72 -8.53
N CYS A 132 18.60 -4.75 -8.36
CA CYS A 132 18.24 -5.97 -7.65
C CYS A 132 18.40 -5.82 -6.15
N GLU A 133 17.45 -6.35 -5.41
CA GLU A 133 17.51 -6.54 -3.96
C GLU A 133 17.07 -7.97 -3.64
N SER A 134 17.64 -8.54 -2.58
CA SER A 134 17.23 -9.86 -2.09
C SER A 134 15.83 -9.84 -1.48
N GLU A 135 15.43 -8.70 -0.93
CA GLU A 135 14.11 -8.49 -0.37
C GLU A 135 13.61 -7.07 -0.67
N PHE A 136 12.43 -6.96 -1.22
CA PHE A 136 11.73 -5.70 -1.35
C PHE A 136 10.67 -5.63 -0.24
N MET A 137 10.81 -4.66 0.66
CA MET A 137 9.95 -4.54 1.84
C MET A 137 9.04 -3.34 1.75
N PHE A 138 7.80 -3.54 2.19
CA PHE A 138 6.85 -2.48 2.49
C PHE A 138 6.68 -2.38 4.00
N GLN A 139 6.49 -1.17 4.48
CA GLN A 139 6.04 -0.92 5.84
C GLN A 139 4.55 -0.54 5.80
N VAL A 140 3.73 -1.21 6.57
CA VAL A 140 2.30 -0.92 6.70
C VAL A 140 1.97 -0.57 8.15
#